data_fc3821614318b716f6afde466db7073a
#
_entry.id   fc3821614318b716f6afde466db7073a
#
_cell.length_a   1.000
_cell.length_b   1.000
_cell.length_c   1.000
_cell.angle_alpha   90.00
_cell.angle_beta   90.00
_cell.angle_gamma   90.00
#
_symmetry.space_group_name_H-M   'P 1'
#
loop_
_entity.id
_entity.type
_entity.pdbx_description
1 polymer ?
#
loop_
_entity_poly.entity_id
_entity_poly.type
_entity_poly.pdbx_seq_one_letter_code
_entity_poly.pdbx_strand_id
1 'polypeptide(L)'
;MITPKGKLIPVGGAEDKGTDLEQGFIQRNNLNFFEQGILRRIVNETRLKNESNIEVITTASMIPVEVGENYLHAFAKLSCNNVHILNIRNREDAQNPEYVERIRKADAVMITGGNQMRLTATFG
;
A
#
# COMPACT_ATOMS: atom_id res chain seq x y z
N MET A 1 -19.60 8.98 20.39
CA MET A 1 -18.33 9.05 19.65
C MET A 1 -17.85 7.65 19.30
N ILE A 2 -17.50 7.44 18.02
CA ILE A 2 -16.99 6.14 17.57
C ILE A 2 -15.48 6.09 17.84
N THR A 3 -15.05 5.07 18.56
CA THR A 3 -13.62 4.86 18.81
C THR A 3 -13.01 4.12 17.62
N PRO A 4 -11.96 4.66 16.99
CA PRO A 4 -11.29 3.95 15.90
C PRO A 4 -10.73 2.60 16.37
N LYS A 5 -10.91 1.58 15.56
CA LYS A 5 -10.43 0.23 15.90
C LYS A 5 -9.18 -0.17 15.12
N GLY A 6 -8.73 0.68 14.24
CA GLY A 6 -7.56 0.41 13.41
C GLY A 6 -6.49 1.47 13.58
N LYS A 7 -5.44 1.31 12.79
CA LYS A 7 -4.30 2.24 12.75
C LYS A 7 -4.32 3.00 11.45
N LEU A 8 -4.07 4.29 11.50
CA LEU A 8 -3.93 5.14 10.33
C LEU A 8 -2.47 5.58 10.24
N ILE A 9 -1.83 5.29 9.13
CA ILE A 9 -0.40 5.54 8.96
C ILE A 9 -0.19 6.47 7.75
N PRO A 10 -0.14 7.80 7.96
CA PRO A 10 0.18 8.72 6.85
C PRO A 10 1.67 8.62 6.50
N VAL A 11 1.95 8.47 5.21
CA VAL A 11 3.31 8.36 4.69
C VAL A 11 3.54 9.45 3.66
N GLY A 12 4.57 10.27 3.87
CA GLY A 12 4.92 11.35 2.95
C GLY A 12 6.07 10.97 2.05
N GLY A 13 6.11 11.55 0.85
CA GLY A 13 7.19 11.34 -0.11
C GLY A 13 7.19 9.96 -0.73
N ALA A 14 8.32 9.61 -1.35
CA ALA A 14 8.52 8.28 -1.93
C ALA A 14 9.21 7.39 -0.90
N GLU A 15 8.49 6.37 -0.43
CA GLU A 15 9.07 5.41 0.51
C GLU A 15 9.98 4.41 -0.21
N ASP A 16 10.91 3.84 0.53
CA ASP A 16 11.82 2.83 0.02
C ASP A 16 11.10 1.53 -0.33
N LYS A 17 11.31 1.04 -1.53
CA LYS A 17 10.77 -0.24 -2.02
C LYS A 17 11.86 -1.30 -2.21
N GLY A 18 13.06 -1.00 -1.74
CA GLY A 18 14.20 -1.93 -1.85
C GLY A 18 14.76 -2.06 -3.25
N THR A 19 14.58 -1.05 -4.09
CA THR A 19 15.16 -1.03 -5.43
C THR A 19 16.58 -0.48 -5.41
N ASP A 20 17.38 -0.82 -6.42
CA ASP A 20 18.78 -0.37 -6.49
C ASP A 20 18.91 1.14 -6.54
N LEU A 21 17.98 1.81 -7.22
CA LEU A 21 17.97 3.27 -7.32
C LEU A 21 17.76 3.94 -5.96
N GLU A 22 16.98 3.30 -5.11
CA GLU A 22 16.65 3.82 -3.79
C GLU A 22 17.71 3.46 -2.75
N GLN A 23 18.46 2.38 -2.95
CA GLN A 23 19.48 1.94 -2.00
C GLN A 23 20.52 3.01 -1.71
N GLY A 24 20.99 3.72 -2.74
CA GLY A 24 21.95 4.78 -2.55
C GLY A 24 21.41 5.91 -1.68
N PHE A 25 20.13 6.24 -1.83
CA PHE A 25 19.45 7.24 -1.01
C PHE A 25 19.27 6.75 0.43
N ILE A 26 18.89 5.49 0.60
CA ILE A 26 18.68 4.87 1.89
C ILE A 26 19.97 4.78 2.68
N GLN A 27 21.06 4.43 2.04
CA GLN A 27 22.36 4.38 2.70
C GLN A 27 22.71 5.73 3.32
N ARG A 28 22.39 6.83 2.64
CA ARG A 28 22.61 8.17 3.18
C ARG A 28 21.75 8.45 4.40
N ASN A 29 20.57 7.85 4.48
CA ASN A 29 19.65 7.99 5.60
C ASN A 29 19.81 6.88 6.64
N ASN A 30 20.75 5.97 6.42
CA ASN A 30 21.08 4.89 7.34
C ASN A 30 19.90 4.00 7.73
N LEU A 31 19.00 3.75 6.76
CA LEU A 31 17.82 2.89 6.97
C LEU A 31 18.03 1.53 6.30
N ASN A 32 17.61 0.48 6.99
CA ASN A 32 17.60 -0.87 6.47
C ASN A 32 16.17 -1.23 6.02
N PHE A 33 15.98 -1.43 4.72
CA PHE A 33 14.68 -1.74 4.13
C PHE A 33 14.00 -2.93 4.81
N PHE A 34 14.76 -3.99 5.10
CA PHE A 34 14.19 -5.24 5.63
C PHE A 34 13.82 -5.15 7.11
N GLU A 35 14.47 -4.30 7.87
CA GLU A 35 14.28 -4.23 9.32
C GLU A 35 13.66 -2.92 9.80
N GLN A 36 14.05 -1.81 9.17
CA GLN A 36 13.70 -0.46 9.63
C GLN A 36 12.94 0.38 8.60
N GLY A 37 12.72 -0.16 7.40
CA GLY A 37 12.00 0.55 6.36
C GLY A 37 10.53 0.74 6.68
N ILE A 38 9.91 1.70 6.01
CA ILE A 38 8.49 2.05 6.21
C ILE A 38 7.59 0.86 5.93
N LEU A 39 7.83 0.14 4.83
CA LEU A 39 7.00 -1.02 4.49
C LEU A 39 7.12 -2.12 5.54
N ARG A 40 8.31 -2.37 6.06
CA ARG A 40 8.50 -3.33 7.15
C ARG A 40 7.71 -2.91 8.40
N ARG A 41 7.73 -1.62 8.73
CA ARG A 41 6.97 -1.11 9.86
C ARG A 41 5.47 -1.30 9.66
N ILE A 42 4.97 -1.04 8.45
CA ILE A 42 3.56 -1.25 8.12
C ILE A 42 3.18 -2.71 8.33
N VAL A 43 3.99 -3.63 7.81
CA VAL A 43 3.76 -5.08 7.98
C VAL A 43 3.74 -5.45 9.46
N ASN A 44 4.70 -4.94 10.23
CA ASN A 44 4.80 -5.26 11.67
C ASN A 44 3.62 -4.74 12.49
N GLU A 45 2.92 -3.72 11.98
CA GLU A 45 1.72 -3.19 12.63
C GLU A 45 0.46 -3.98 12.30
N THR A 46 0.52 -4.91 11.35
CA THR A 46 -0.62 -5.76 10.99
C THR A 46 -0.75 -6.93 11.94
N ARG A 47 -1.99 -7.46 12.02
CA ARG A 47 -2.33 -8.55 12.93
C ARG A 47 -1.56 -9.83 12.63
N LEU A 48 -1.42 -10.19 11.36
CA LEU A 48 -0.80 -11.44 10.93
C LEU A 48 0.62 -11.27 10.39
N LYS A 49 1.18 -10.08 10.45
CA LYS A 49 2.54 -9.77 10.00
C LYS A 49 2.71 -10.21 8.54
N ASN A 50 3.70 -11.04 8.24
CA ASN A 50 3.99 -11.46 6.87
C ASN A 50 2.86 -12.25 6.20
N GLU A 51 1.96 -12.80 6.98
CA GLU A 51 0.80 -13.57 6.46
C GLU A 51 -0.43 -12.70 6.24
N SER A 52 -0.35 -11.41 6.54
CA SER A 52 -1.48 -10.49 6.40
C SER A 52 -1.92 -10.34 4.95
N ASN A 53 -3.23 -10.18 4.77
CA ASN A 53 -3.81 -9.79 3.49
C ASN A 53 -3.67 -8.28 3.35
N ILE A 54 -2.93 -7.85 2.35
CA ILE A 54 -2.69 -6.43 2.07
C ILE A 54 -3.30 -6.09 0.71
N GLU A 55 -4.19 -5.12 0.69
CA GLU A 55 -4.77 -4.60 -0.55
C GLU A 55 -4.12 -3.25 -0.87
N VAL A 56 -3.64 -3.10 -2.09
CA VAL A 56 -3.00 -1.88 -2.55
C VAL A 56 -3.90 -1.19 -3.57
N ILE A 57 -4.33 0.03 -3.25
CA ILE A 57 -5.22 0.82 -4.10
C ILE A 57 -4.38 1.83 -4.88
N THR A 58 -4.33 1.67 -6.21
CA THR A 58 -3.49 2.48 -7.09
C THR A 58 -4.26 3.57 -7.84
N THR A 59 -5.46 3.89 -7.39
CA THR A 59 -6.38 4.81 -8.07
C THR A 59 -5.78 6.18 -8.39
N ALA A 60 -4.97 6.73 -7.48
CA ALA A 60 -4.39 8.06 -7.66
C ALA A 60 -3.28 8.10 -8.72
N SER A 61 -2.70 6.96 -9.06
CA SER A 61 -1.56 6.90 -9.98
C SER A 61 -1.98 7.01 -11.44
N MET A 62 -1.15 7.67 -12.24
CA MET A 62 -1.29 7.68 -13.70
C MET A 62 -0.71 6.42 -14.34
N ILE A 63 0.11 5.67 -13.60
CA ILE A 63 0.74 4.43 -14.06
C ILE A 63 0.43 3.30 -13.06
N PRO A 64 -0.86 2.97 -12.89
CA PRO A 64 -1.27 2.07 -11.80
C PRO A 64 -0.71 0.66 -11.90
N VAL A 65 -0.50 0.15 -13.10
CA VAL A 65 0.07 -1.20 -13.28
C VAL A 65 1.51 -1.25 -12.79
N GLU A 66 2.33 -0.28 -13.20
CA GLU A 66 3.74 -0.21 -12.78
C GLU A 66 3.87 0.00 -11.27
N VAL A 67 3.07 0.92 -10.72
CA VAL A 67 3.09 1.19 -9.28
C VAL A 67 2.66 -0.05 -8.51
N GLY A 68 1.60 -0.73 -8.95
CA GLY A 68 1.14 -1.95 -8.33
C GLY A 68 2.22 -3.03 -8.32
N GLU A 69 2.87 -3.25 -9.45
CA GLU A 69 3.96 -4.24 -9.55
C GLU A 69 5.12 -3.89 -8.63
N ASN A 70 5.48 -2.61 -8.53
CA ASN A 70 6.55 -2.17 -7.63
C ASN A 70 6.23 -2.51 -6.18
N TYR A 71 4.99 -2.32 -5.75
CA TYR A 71 4.58 -2.66 -4.39
C TYR A 71 4.54 -4.18 -4.18
N LEU A 72 4.03 -4.94 -5.15
CA LEU A 72 4.05 -6.40 -5.06
C LEU A 72 5.47 -6.92 -4.87
N HIS A 73 6.42 -6.41 -5.66
CA HIS A 73 7.82 -6.81 -5.55
C HIS A 73 8.43 -6.39 -4.22
N ALA A 74 8.14 -5.17 -3.75
CA ALA A 74 8.66 -4.67 -2.50
C ALA A 74 8.17 -5.51 -1.31
N PHE A 75 6.88 -5.82 -1.26
CA PHE A 75 6.34 -6.66 -0.20
C PHE A 75 6.83 -8.10 -0.30
N ALA A 76 7.02 -8.63 -1.52
CA ALA A 76 7.58 -9.96 -1.70
C ALA A 76 8.99 -10.07 -1.12
N LYS A 77 9.81 -9.01 -1.25
CA LYS A 77 11.13 -8.97 -0.61
C LYS A 77 11.04 -9.05 0.91
N LEU A 78 9.94 -8.62 1.48
CA LEU A 78 9.68 -8.70 2.91
C LEU A 78 8.97 -10.01 3.30
N SER A 79 8.90 -10.96 2.39
CA SER A 79 8.22 -12.25 2.56
C SER A 79 6.71 -12.12 2.74
N CYS A 80 6.12 -11.07 2.20
CA CYS A 80 4.67 -10.84 2.20
C CYS A 80 4.12 -11.22 0.84
N ASN A 81 3.40 -12.34 0.77
CA ASN A 81 2.91 -12.90 -0.50
C ASN A 81 1.39 -12.79 -0.66
N ASN A 82 0.68 -12.32 0.37
CA ASN A 82 -0.76 -12.11 0.33
C ASN A 82 -1.09 -10.65 0.04
N VAL A 83 -0.44 -10.09 -1.00
CA VAL A 83 -0.61 -8.71 -1.41
C VAL A 83 -1.30 -8.69 -2.76
N HIS A 84 -2.36 -7.91 -2.89
CA HIS A 84 -3.17 -7.83 -4.09
C HIS A 84 -3.42 -6.39 -4.46
N ILE A 85 -3.57 -6.14 -5.76
CA ILE A 85 -3.84 -4.80 -6.28
C ILE A 85 -5.35 -4.65 -6.51
N LEU A 86 -5.91 -3.55 -6.01
CA LEU A 86 -7.27 -3.14 -6.31
C LEU A 86 -7.19 -2.06 -7.39
N ASN A 87 -7.51 -2.44 -8.61
CA ASN A 87 -7.46 -1.53 -9.75
C ASN A 87 -8.79 -0.79 -9.91
N ILE A 88 -9.06 0.11 -8.99
CA ILE A 88 -10.30 0.91 -8.97
C ILE A 88 -10.05 2.20 -9.78
N ARG A 89 -10.68 2.31 -10.94
CA ARG A 89 -10.43 3.41 -11.88
C ARG A 89 -11.59 4.40 -12.01
N ASN A 90 -12.77 4.03 -11.56
CA ASN A 90 -13.97 4.87 -11.67
C ASN A 90 -14.94 4.57 -10.52
N ARG A 91 -16.03 5.33 -10.44
CA ARG A 91 -17.03 5.16 -9.37
C ARG A 91 -17.73 3.81 -9.42
N GLU A 92 -17.93 3.28 -10.61
CA GLU A 92 -18.54 1.96 -10.76
C GLU A 92 -17.64 0.88 -10.13
N ASP A 93 -16.33 0.93 -10.41
CA ASP A 93 -15.37 0.02 -9.78
C ASP A 93 -15.40 0.17 -8.25
N ALA A 94 -15.49 1.41 -7.75
CA ALA A 94 -15.51 1.69 -6.31
C ALA A 94 -16.74 1.10 -5.62
N GLN A 95 -17.81 0.84 -6.36
CA GLN A 95 -19.04 0.26 -5.83
C GLN A 95 -19.13 -1.25 -6.06
N ASN A 96 -18.12 -1.85 -6.69
CA ASN A 96 -18.10 -3.29 -6.94
C ASN A 96 -18.10 -4.06 -5.62
N PRO A 97 -19.12 -4.90 -5.37
CA PRO A 97 -19.23 -5.63 -4.11
C PRO A 97 -18.03 -6.53 -3.81
N GLU A 98 -17.41 -7.08 -4.85
CA GLU A 98 -16.21 -7.92 -4.69
C GLU A 98 -15.05 -7.11 -4.13
N TYR A 99 -14.83 -5.90 -4.63
CA TYR A 99 -13.77 -5.02 -4.13
C TYR A 99 -14.04 -4.56 -2.71
N VAL A 100 -15.30 -4.22 -2.42
CA VAL A 100 -15.70 -3.84 -1.06
C VAL A 100 -15.42 -4.97 -0.07
N GLU A 101 -15.74 -6.19 -0.46
CA GLU A 101 -15.51 -7.37 0.40
C GLU A 101 -14.01 -7.63 0.60
N ARG A 102 -13.20 -7.45 -0.44
CA ARG A 102 -11.74 -7.59 -0.32
C ARG A 102 -11.18 -6.58 0.68
N ILE A 103 -11.64 -5.34 0.63
CA ILE A 103 -11.22 -4.30 1.60
C ILE A 103 -11.65 -4.69 3.01
N ARG A 104 -12.88 -5.18 3.15
CA ARG A 104 -13.43 -5.58 4.45
C ARG A 104 -12.59 -6.69 5.09
N LYS A 105 -12.09 -7.62 4.30
CA LYS A 105 -11.31 -8.76 4.78
C LYS A 105 -9.81 -8.46 4.88
N ALA A 106 -9.36 -7.32 4.39
CA ALA A 106 -7.93 -6.98 4.41
C ALA A 106 -7.45 -6.71 5.83
N ASP A 107 -6.23 -7.12 6.12
CA ASP A 107 -5.54 -6.78 7.36
C ASP A 107 -4.91 -5.39 7.26
N ALA A 108 -4.56 -4.96 6.06
CA ALA A 108 -4.08 -3.62 5.77
C ALA A 108 -4.55 -3.19 4.39
N VAL A 109 -4.84 -1.90 4.26
CA VAL A 109 -5.15 -1.27 2.97
C VAL A 109 -4.17 -0.14 2.77
N MET A 110 -3.45 -0.16 1.66
CA MET A 110 -2.48 0.87 1.31
C MET A 110 -2.99 1.65 0.11
N ILE A 111 -3.05 2.96 0.26
CA ILE A 111 -3.45 3.86 -0.83
C ILE A 111 -2.18 4.54 -1.34
N THR A 112 -1.84 4.28 -2.60
CA THR A 112 -0.61 4.82 -3.18
C THR A 112 -0.76 6.30 -3.54
N GLY A 113 0.36 6.96 -3.70
CA GLY A 113 0.41 8.37 -4.08
C GLY A 113 -0.01 8.62 -5.51
N GLY A 114 -0.18 9.90 -5.82
CA GLY A 114 -0.58 10.38 -7.12
C GLY A 114 -1.48 11.60 -7.00
N ASN A 115 -2.42 11.73 -7.91
CA ASN A 115 -3.34 12.86 -7.91
C ASN A 115 -4.50 12.64 -6.95
N GLN A 116 -4.57 13.43 -5.89
CA GLN A 116 -5.60 13.36 -4.87
C GLN A 116 -7.01 13.57 -5.43
N MET A 117 -7.14 14.37 -6.46
CA MET A 117 -8.45 14.62 -7.11
C MET A 117 -9.01 13.36 -7.75
N ARG A 118 -8.16 12.43 -8.18
CA ARG A 118 -8.60 11.14 -8.70
C ARG A 118 -9.28 10.32 -7.61
N LEU A 119 -8.75 10.38 -6.39
CA LEU A 119 -9.35 9.66 -5.26
C LEU A 119 -10.75 10.20 -4.97
N THR A 120 -10.90 11.51 -4.85
CA THR A 120 -12.20 12.10 -4.56
C THR A 120 -13.19 11.90 -5.69
N ALA A 121 -12.76 12.01 -6.94
CA ALA A 121 -13.63 11.78 -8.10
C ALA A 121 -14.08 10.31 -8.19
N THR A 122 -13.25 9.38 -7.78
CA THR A 122 -13.51 7.94 -7.89
C THR A 122 -14.32 7.42 -6.70
N PHE A 123 -13.98 7.82 -5.49
CA PHE A 123 -14.62 7.30 -4.29
C PHE A 123 -15.78 8.17 -3.78
N GLY A 124 -15.83 9.42 -4.18
CA GLY A 124 -16.92 10.31 -3.83
C GLY A 124 -16.67 11.18 -2.63
#